data_d6903fdca8a0050f8e0948cbcba230af
#
_entry.id   d6903fdca8a0050f8e0948cbcba230af
#
_cell.length_a   1.000
_cell.length_b   1.000
_cell.length_c   1.000
_cell.angle_alpha   90.00
_cell.angle_beta   90.00
_cell.angle_gamma   90.00
#
_symmetry.space_group_name_H-M   'P 1'
#
loop_
_entity.id
_entity.type
_entity.pdbx_description
1 polymer ?
#
loop_
_entity_poly.entity_id
_entity_poly.type
_entity_poly.pdbx_seq_one_letter_code
_entity_poly.pdbx_strand_id
1 'polypeptide(L)'
;TMLPAYLVLPNEFRHPTFADYLEKQTPKALQPGQLNYWSNTPAFFVSFLKWMYGENATKENNWGYDWLPKWDKMYDVLQMTELMHQGKVNGLLVQGFNAQGSFPDADRVTEAFSKLKFMVVMDPLDTETATFWQNHGDAHDVDTASIQTEVFRLPTTCFAEEDGAVVSSSREKQRTIPALRNKASTAESDEAIAPVCEEAALLPLSELPAL
;
A
#
# COMPACT_ATOMS: atom_id res chain seq x y z
N THR A 1 -3.86 8.33 -2.22
CA THR A 1 -3.92 9.26 -1.09
C THR A 1 -3.89 8.48 0.20
N MET A 2 -2.94 8.74 1.06
CA MET A 2 -2.81 8.05 2.34
C MET A 2 -3.52 8.84 3.44
N LEU A 3 -4.25 8.12 4.29
CA LEU A 3 -4.76 8.69 5.53
C LEU A 3 -3.58 8.88 6.50
N PRO A 4 -3.52 9.96 7.27
CA PRO A 4 -2.43 10.17 8.21
C PRO A 4 -2.44 9.09 9.30
N ALA A 5 -1.28 8.50 9.55
CA ALA A 5 -1.05 7.53 10.62
C ALA A 5 -2.11 6.42 10.73
N TYR A 6 -2.56 5.90 9.62
CA TYR A 6 -3.86 5.24 9.57
C TYR A 6 -3.86 3.75 9.86
N LEU A 7 -2.93 2.97 9.37
CA LEU A 7 -3.10 1.53 9.45
C LEU A 7 -2.12 0.86 10.39
N VAL A 8 -0.90 1.25 10.29
CA VAL A 8 0.21 0.54 10.89
C VAL A 8 1.11 1.54 11.60
N LEU A 9 0.79 1.77 12.84
CA LEU A 9 1.53 2.72 13.66
C LEU A 9 2.46 2.01 14.61
N PRO A 10 3.69 2.52 14.77
CA PRO A 10 4.54 2.15 15.90
C PRO A 10 3.80 2.33 17.23
N ASN A 11 4.23 1.59 18.26
CA ASN A 11 3.58 1.64 19.57
C ASN A 11 3.50 3.07 20.13
N GLU A 12 4.51 3.90 19.89
CA GLU A 12 4.55 5.30 20.30
C GLU A 12 3.51 6.20 19.64
N PHE A 13 3.02 5.82 18.45
CA PHE A 13 1.96 6.54 17.72
C PHE A 13 0.62 5.81 17.75
N ARG A 14 0.53 4.70 18.47
CA ARG A 14 -0.68 3.93 18.60
C ARG A 14 -1.74 4.70 19.32
N HIS A 15 -2.93 4.72 18.75
CA HIS A 15 -4.09 5.29 19.37
C HIS A 15 -4.95 4.14 19.95
N PRO A 16 -5.11 4.05 21.26
CA PRO A 16 -5.81 2.92 21.88
C PRO A 16 -7.27 2.83 21.44
N THR A 17 -7.90 3.97 21.19
CA THR A 17 -9.31 4.04 20.76
C THR A 17 -9.44 4.77 19.43
N PHE A 18 -10.55 4.53 18.75
CA PHE A 18 -10.89 5.26 17.53
C PHE A 18 -11.06 6.77 17.80
N ALA A 19 -11.62 7.14 18.93
CA ALA A 19 -11.76 8.55 19.33
C ALA A 19 -10.40 9.23 19.50
N ASP A 20 -9.43 8.58 20.17
CA ASP A 20 -8.06 9.09 20.30
C ASP A 20 -7.40 9.28 18.95
N TYR A 21 -7.60 8.32 18.02
CA TYR A 21 -7.09 8.42 16.66
C TYR A 21 -7.65 9.66 15.96
N LEU A 22 -8.96 9.85 16.00
CA LEU A 22 -9.60 10.99 15.33
C LEU A 22 -9.15 12.31 15.93
N GLU A 23 -9.07 12.41 17.26
CA GLU A 23 -8.65 13.63 17.94
C GLU A 23 -7.23 14.05 17.55
N LYS A 24 -6.31 13.10 17.53
CA LYS A 24 -4.88 13.36 17.27
C LYS A 24 -4.54 13.51 15.80
N GLN A 25 -5.24 12.77 14.93
CA GLN A 25 -4.92 12.73 13.50
C GLN A 25 -5.79 13.64 12.63
N THR A 26 -6.84 14.23 13.17
CA THR A 26 -7.64 15.21 12.43
C THR A 26 -7.04 16.61 12.60
N PRO A 27 -6.56 17.25 11.52
CA PRO A 27 -6.01 18.59 11.61
C PRO A 27 -7.07 19.61 12.02
N LYS A 28 -6.71 20.45 12.96
CA LYS A 28 -7.58 21.57 13.41
C LYS A 28 -7.22 22.82 12.62
N ALA A 29 -8.26 23.59 12.25
CA ALA A 29 -8.06 24.88 11.62
C ALA A 29 -7.36 25.84 12.59
N LEU A 30 -6.32 26.51 12.14
CA LEU A 30 -5.59 27.52 12.92
C LEU A 30 -6.30 28.89 12.87
N GLN A 31 -7.11 29.12 11.82
CA GLN A 31 -7.85 30.35 11.60
C GLN A 31 -9.26 30.06 11.11
N PRO A 32 -10.26 30.90 11.41
CA PRO A 32 -11.61 30.76 10.87
C PRO A 32 -11.59 30.75 9.34
N GLY A 33 -12.33 29.81 8.74
CA GLY A 33 -12.43 29.66 7.30
C GLY A 33 -11.22 29.01 6.60
N GLN A 34 -10.22 28.56 7.34
CA GLN A 34 -9.10 27.83 6.78
C GLN A 34 -9.58 26.50 6.18
N LEU A 35 -9.24 26.26 4.92
CA LEU A 35 -9.47 24.98 4.26
C LEU A 35 -8.30 24.04 4.51
N ASN A 36 -8.63 22.81 4.94
CA ASN A 36 -7.68 21.73 5.10
C ASN A 36 -8.30 20.44 4.59
N TYR A 37 -7.66 19.82 3.61
CA TYR A 37 -8.11 18.56 3.03
C TYR A 37 -8.33 17.46 4.10
N TRP A 38 -7.42 17.38 5.07
CA TRP A 38 -7.45 16.36 6.12
C TRP A 38 -8.43 16.64 7.25
N SER A 39 -9.12 17.78 7.25
CA SER A 39 -10.20 18.03 8.20
C SER A 39 -11.35 17.01 8.07
N ASN A 40 -11.46 16.38 6.90
CA ASN A 40 -12.43 15.31 6.65
C ASN A 40 -11.92 13.91 7.03
N THR A 41 -10.79 13.79 7.72
CA THR A 41 -10.23 12.51 8.17
C THR A 41 -11.26 11.59 8.83
N PRO A 42 -12.15 12.07 9.74
CA PRO A 42 -13.15 11.21 10.35
C PRO A 42 -14.07 10.52 9.33
N ALA A 43 -14.60 11.28 8.36
CA ALA A 43 -15.47 10.73 7.33
C ALA A 43 -14.74 9.74 6.41
N PHE A 44 -13.52 10.08 5.98
CA PHE A 44 -12.68 9.18 5.18
C PHE A 44 -12.37 7.88 5.90
N PHE A 45 -12.05 7.96 7.19
CA PHE A 45 -11.65 6.78 7.92
C PHE A 45 -12.84 5.84 8.20
N VAL A 46 -14.00 6.39 8.54
CA VAL A 46 -15.23 5.59 8.66
C VAL A 46 -15.60 4.93 7.32
N SER A 47 -15.54 5.68 6.22
CA SER A 47 -15.79 5.13 4.87
C SER A 47 -14.81 4.01 4.53
N PHE A 48 -13.54 4.18 4.86
CA PHE A 48 -12.52 3.15 4.67
C PHE A 48 -12.82 1.88 5.49
N LEU A 49 -13.18 2.01 6.77
CA LEU A 49 -13.52 0.88 7.62
C LEU A 49 -14.78 0.15 7.13
N LYS A 50 -15.79 0.90 6.68
CA LYS A 50 -16.98 0.32 6.06
C LYS A 50 -16.65 -0.40 4.76
N TRP A 51 -15.76 0.14 3.95
CA TRP A 51 -15.30 -0.54 2.74
C TRP A 51 -14.60 -1.87 3.06
N MET A 52 -13.76 -1.90 4.11
CA MET A 52 -13.04 -3.12 4.50
C MET A 52 -13.94 -4.18 5.13
N TYR A 53 -14.89 -3.77 5.97
CA TYR A 53 -15.63 -4.70 6.84
C TYR A 53 -17.13 -4.77 6.51
N GLY A 54 -17.59 -3.99 5.53
CA GLY A 54 -18.97 -3.99 5.07
C GLY A 54 -19.97 -3.67 6.19
N GLU A 55 -21.05 -4.42 6.22
CA GLU A 55 -22.14 -4.26 7.21
C GLU A 55 -21.70 -4.58 8.65
N ASN A 56 -20.57 -5.29 8.82
CA ASN A 56 -20.03 -5.57 10.16
C ASN A 56 -19.41 -4.33 10.83
N ALA A 57 -19.06 -3.30 10.05
CA ALA A 57 -18.56 -2.04 10.59
C ALA A 57 -19.73 -1.16 11.05
N THR A 58 -20.04 -1.19 12.33
CA THR A 58 -21.14 -0.42 12.95
C THR A 58 -20.61 0.63 13.92
N LYS A 59 -21.46 1.60 14.26
CA LYS A 59 -21.10 2.66 15.22
C LYS A 59 -20.78 2.08 16.61
N GLU A 60 -21.47 1.03 17.01
CA GLU A 60 -21.33 0.38 18.32
C GLU A 60 -19.97 -0.29 18.50
N ASN A 61 -19.36 -0.75 17.42
CA ASN A 61 -18.03 -1.37 17.44
C ASN A 61 -16.92 -0.47 16.89
N ASN A 62 -17.14 0.86 16.91
CA ASN A 62 -16.19 1.84 16.36
C ASN A 62 -15.79 1.54 14.92
N TRP A 63 -16.74 1.08 14.10
CA TRP A 63 -16.56 0.74 12.70
C TRP A 63 -15.53 -0.38 12.46
N GLY A 64 -15.28 -1.20 13.47
CA GLY A 64 -14.25 -2.26 13.40
C GLY A 64 -12.83 -1.76 13.55
N TYR A 65 -12.62 -0.58 14.12
CA TYR A 65 -11.29 0.01 14.32
C TYR A 65 -10.30 -0.93 15.03
N ASP A 66 -10.80 -1.68 16.03
CA ASP A 66 -9.97 -2.62 16.79
C ASP A 66 -9.56 -3.86 16.00
N TRP A 67 -10.24 -4.14 14.89
CA TRP A 67 -9.90 -5.26 13.99
C TRP A 67 -8.75 -4.95 13.04
N LEU A 68 -8.40 -3.66 12.90
CA LEU A 68 -7.28 -3.28 12.07
C LEU A 68 -5.97 -3.87 12.60
N PRO A 69 -5.17 -4.51 11.74
CA PRO A 69 -3.83 -4.92 12.12
C PRO A 69 -3.00 -3.68 12.46
N LYS A 70 -2.27 -3.74 13.55
CA LYS A 70 -1.41 -2.65 14.00
C LYS A 70 0.01 -3.19 14.19
N TRP A 71 0.98 -2.49 13.65
CA TRP A 71 2.39 -2.84 13.83
C TRP A 71 2.84 -2.54 15.26
N ASP A 72 3.75 -3.33 15.73
CA ASP A 72 4.39 -3.15 17.04
C ASP A 72 5.48 -2.06 17.01
N LYS A 73 6.03 -1.76 15.83
CA LYS A 73 7.05 -0.73 15.61
C LYS A 73 7.04 -0.24 14.16
N MET A 74 7.83 0.79 13.87
CA MET A 74 8.07 1.24 12.50
C MET A 74 8.87 0.17 11.74
N TYR A 75 8.41 -0.14 10.53
CA TYR A 75 9.09 -1.00 9.57
C TYR A 75 9.37 -0.20 8.30
N ASP A 76 10.45 0.57 8.35
CA ASP A 76 10.98 1.22 7.16
C ASP A 76 11.83 0.26 6.32
N VAL A 77 12.28 0.74 5.17
CA VAL A 77 13.08 -0.03 4.23
C VAL A 77 14.34 -0.61 4.87
N LEU A 78 15.05 0.19 5.67
CA LEU A 78 16.31 -0.23 6.30
C LEU A 78 16.06 -1.32 7.35
N GLN A 79 15.02 -1.16 8.17
CA GLN A 79 14.64 -2.18 9.14
C GLN A 79 14.15 -3.47 8.49
N MET A 80 13.37 -3.36 7.41
CA MET A 80 12.93 -4.54 6.66
C MET A 80 14.13 -5.29 6.07
N THR A 81 15.08 -4.59 5.46
CA THR A 81 16.31 -5.19 4.95
C THR A 81 17.10 -5.88 6.06
N GLU A 82 17.23 -5.23 7.20
CA GLU A 82 17.93 -5.81 8.35
C GLU A 82 17.23 -7.07 8.89
N LEU A 83 15.91 -7.08 8.98
CA LEU A 83 15.15 -8.25 9.42
C LEU A 83 15.28 -9.42 8.45
N MET A 84 15.29 -9.15 7.15
CA MET A 84 15.55 -10.18 6.13
C MET A 84 16.97 -10.72 6.28
N HIS A 85 17.96 -9.84 6.42
CA HIS A 85 19.36 -10.22 6.62
C HIS A 85 19.56 -11.09 7.87
N GLN A 86 18.82 -10.82 8.95
CA GLN A 86 18.80 -11.63 10.18
C GLN A 86 18.03 -12.95 10.03
N GLY A 87 17.46 -13.26 8.85
CA GLY A 87 16.66 -14.47 8.61
C GLY A 87 15.33 -14.50 9.35
N LYS A 88 14.84 -13.35 9.80
CA LYS A 88 13.54 -13.23 10.50
C LYS A 88 12.34 -13.13 9.57
N VAL A 89 12.58 -12.95 8.28
CA VAL A 89 11.57 -12.88 7.23
C VAL A 89 11.72 -14.10 6.35
N ASN A 90 10.64 -14.85 6.13
CA ASN A 90 10.69 -16.06 5.29
C ASN A 90 10.46 -15.78 3.81
N GLY A 91 9.67 -14.77 3.47
CA GLY A 91 9.32 -14.46 2.09
C GLY A 91 9.04 -12.99 1.89
N LEU A 92 9.20 -12.53 0.65
CA LEU A 92 8.94 -11.17 0.23
C LEU A 92 8.03 -11.17 -1.01
N LEU A 93 7.02 -10.31 -1.00
CA LEU A 93 6.18 -10.03 -2.15
C LEU A 93 6.53 -8.62 -2.66
N VAL A 94 6.95 -8.53 -3.91
CA VAL A 94 7.33 -7.27 -4.57
C VAL A 94 6.39 -7.06 -5.75
N GLN A 95 5.72 -5.93 -5.78
CA GLN A 95 4.78 -5.58 -6.84
C GLN A 95 5.13 -4.23 -7.45
N GLY A 96 5.49 -4.21 -8.73
CA GLY A 96 5.75 -2.98 -9.47
C GLY A 96 6.85 -2.11 -8.87
N PHE A 97 7.88 -2.73 -8.30
CA PHE A 97 8.93 -2.00 -7.60
C PHE A 97 10.29 -2.70 -7.72
N ASN A 98 11.29 -1.98 -8.19
CA ASN A 98 12.66 -2.49 -8.28
C ASN A 98 13.41 -2.25 -6.96
N ALA A 99 13.20 -3.13 -5.98
CA ALA A 99 13.80 -3.00 -4.65
C ALA A 99 15.33 -3.07 -4.68
N GLN A 100 15.91 -3.97 -5.49
CA GLN A 100 17.37 -4.10 -5.63
C GLN A 100 18.02 -2.81 -6.16
N GLY A 101 17.38 -2.16 -7.13
CA GLY A 101 17.89 -0.93 -7.71
C GLY A 101 17.56 0.33 -6.92
N SER A 102 16.60 0.27 -5.98
CA SER A 102 16.07 1.46 -5.28
C SER A 102 16.49 1.55 -3.81
N PHE A 103 16.74 0.42 -3.16
CA PHE A 103 17.17 0.42 -1.77
C PHE A 103 18.67 0.79 -1.67
N PRO A 104 19.07 1.47 -0.59
CA PRO A 104 20.48 1.77 -0.38
C PRO A 104 21.26 0.48 -0.10
N ASP A 105 22.52 0.44 -0.53
CA ASP A 105 23.45 -0.65 -0.31
C ASP A 105 23.03 -1.97 -1.00
N ALA A 106 23.38 -2.09 -2.28
CA ALA A 106 22.99 -3.23 -3.12
C ALA A 106 23.52 -4.57 -2.57
N ASP A 107 24.73 -4.59 -2.00
CA ASP A 107 25.29 -5.79 -1.37
C ASP A 107 24.45 -6.24 -0.19
N ARG A 108 24.12 -5.32 0.69
CA ARG A 108 23.29 -5.59 1.88
C ARG A 108 21.89 -6.07 1.51
N VAL A 109 21.31 -5.49 0.46
CA VAL A 109 19.99 -5.90 -0.06
C VAL A 109 20.07 -7.30 -0.65
N THR A 110 21.10 -7.62 -1.44
CA THR A 110 21.29 -8.95 -2.01
C THR A 110 21.53 -10.00 -0.93
N GLU A 111 22.36 -9.69 0.06
CA GLU A 111 22.55 -10.56 1.23
C GLU A 111 21.22 -10.82 1.96
N ALA A 112 20.39 -9.79 2.14
CA ALA A 112 19.09 -9.90 2.77
C ALA A 112 18.14 -10.79 1.94
N PHE A 113 18.08 -10.58 0.63
CA PHE A 113 17.27 -11.41 -0.28
C PHE A 113 17.73 -12.87 -0.30
N SER A 114 19.03 -13.12 -0.23
CA SER A 114 19.59 -14.48 -0.18
C SER A 114 19.23 -15.27 1.09
N LYS A 115 18.74 -14.61 2.14
CA LYS A 115 18.24 -15.24 3.38
C LYS A 115 16.76 -15.60 3.34
N LEU A 116 16.03 -15.12 2.35
CA LEU A 116 14.62 -15.46 2.16
C LEU A 116 14.50 -16.92 1.69
N LYS A 117 13.40 -17.57 2.05
CA LYS A 117 13.04 -18.88 1.49
C LYS A 117 12.46 -18.73 0.08
N PHE A 118 11.64 -17.70 -0.11
CA PHE A 118 11.05 -17.40 -1.41
C PHE A 118 10.83 -15.89 -1.59
N MET A 119 10.77 -15.49 -2.84
CA MET A 119 10.39 -14.14 -3.25
C MET A 119 9.41 -14.23 -4.43
N VAL A 120 8.33 -13.46 -4.38
CA VAL A 120 7.39 -13.31 -5.49
C VAL A 120 7.53 -11.92 -6.05
N VAL A 121 7.89 -11.83 -7.33
CA VAL A 121 8.04 -10.55 -8.04
C VAL A 121 6.96 -10.46 -9.10
N MET A 122 6.10 -9.46 -8.97
CA MET A 122 5.06 -9.11 -9.92
C MET A 122 5.44 -7.80 -10.61
N ASP A 123 5.91 -7.89 -11.83
CA ASP A 123 6.43 -6.73 -12.57
C ASP A 123 6.22 -6.94 -14.08
N PRO A 124 5.95 -5.89 -14.86
CA PRO A 124 5.90 -5.98 -16.30
C PRO A 124 7.28 -6.21 -16.96
N LEU A 125 8.36 -5.94 -16.23
CA LEU A 125 9.73 -6.06 -16.71
C LEU A 125 10.58 -6.97 -15.81
N ASP A 126 11.61 -7.57 -16.38
CA ASP A 126 12.65 -8.24 -15.62
C ASP A 126 13.62 -7.21 -15.05
N THR A 127 13.28 -6.71 -13.87
CA THR A 127 14.11 -5.78 -13.12
C THR A 127 15.24 -6.51 -12.39
N GLU A 128 16.21 -5.76 -11.86
CA GLU A 128 17.31 -6.31 -11.05
C GLU A 128 16.77 -7.09 -9.84
N THR A 129 15.64 -6.69 -9.28
CA THR A 129 14.97 -7.45 -8.22
C THR A 129 14.50 -8.82 -8.68
N ALA A 130 13.94 -8.89 -9.90
CA ALA A 130 13.42 -10.14 -10.45
C ALA A 130 14.54 -11.13 -10.83
N THR A 131 15.77 -10.66 -10.95
CA THR A 131 16.94 -11.43 -11.37
C THR A 131 18.17 -11.22 -10.49
N PHE A 132 17.95 -10.83 -9.22
CA PHE A 132 19.01 -10.38 -8.32
C PHE A 132 20.16 -11.40 -8.15
N TRP A 133 19.86 -12.69 -8.24
CA TRP A 133 20.86 -13.77 -8.13
C TRP A 133 21.81 -13.85 -9.34
N GLN A 134 21.52 -13.17 -10.43
CA GLN A 134 22.32 -13.26 -11.65
C GLN A 134 23.49 -12.27 -11.68
N ASN A 135 23.51 -11.32 -10.76
CA ASN A 135 24.53 -10.28 -10.61
C ASN A 135 24.90 -9.57 -11.92
N HIS A 136 23.90 -9.13 -12.67
CA HIS A 136 24.13 -8.40 -13.91
C HIS A 136 24.87 -7.08 -13.66
N GLY A 137 25.97 -6.89 -14.37
CA GLY A 137 26.76 -5.67 -14.28
C GLY A 137 27.54 -5.52 -12.97
N ASP A 138 27.85 -6.64 -12.30
CA ASP A 138 28.59 -6.66 -11.03
C ASP A 138 27.96 -5.72 -9.99
N ALA A 139 26.64 -5.82 -9.84
CA ALA A 139 25.86 -4.97 -8.95
C ALA A 139 26.07 -5.29 -7.46
N HIS A 140 26.65 -6.43 -7.14
CA HIS A 140 26.91 -6.87 -5.76
C HIS A 140 28.07 -7.89 -5.71
N ASP A 141 28.67 -8.04 -4.53
CA ASP A 141 29.78 -8.97 -4.27
C ASP A 141 29.34 -10.33 -3.70
N VAL A 142 28.02 -10.59 -3.59
CA VAL A 142 27.47 -11.85 -3.07
C VAL A 142 27.73 -12.99 -4.07
N ASP A 143 28.25 -14.13 -3.58
CA ASP A 143 28.40 -15.32 -4.40
C ASP A 143 27.04 -15.85 -4.87
N THR A 144 26.79 -15.73 -6.17
CA THR A 144 25.55 -16.15 -6.81
C THR A 144 25.24 -17.65 -6.63
N ALA A 145 26.26 -18.49 -6.54
CA ALA A 145 26.10 -19.93 -6.34
C ALA A 145 25.59 -20.28 -4.91
N SER A 146 25.77 -19.38 -3.96
CA SER A 146 25.32 -19.56 -2.58
C SER A 146 23.84 -19.23 -2.37
N ILE A 147 23.19 -18.53 -3.30
CA ILE A 147 21.82 -18.06 -3.18
C ILE A 147 20.85 -19.21 -3.37
N GLN A 148 20.01 -19.47 -2.34
CA GLN A 148 19.03 -20.56 -2.32
C GLN A 148 17.58 -20.06 -2.35
N THR A 149 17.37 -18.76 -2.45
CA THR A 149 16.02 -18.15 -2.48
C THR A 149 15.28 -18.58 -3.75
N GLU A 150 14.11 -19.17 -3.59
CA GLU A 150 13.22 -19.49 -4.71
C GLU A 150 12.50 -18.24 -5.19
N VAL A 151 12.63 -17.89 -6.47
CA VAL A 151 12.05 -16.67 -7.04
C VAL A 151 10.94 -17.00 -8.02
N PHE A 152 9.73 -16.57 -7.71
CA PHE A 152 8.56 -16.67 -8.57
C PHE A 152 8.38 -15.35 -9.31
N ARG A 153 8.56 -15.38 -10.63
CA ARG A 153 8.37 -14.21 -11.48
C ARG A 153 6.99 -14.29 -12.13
N LEU A 154 6.12 -13.37 -11.79
CA LEU A 154 4.77 -13.26 -12.31
C LEU A 154 4.68 -12.02 -13.19
N PRO A 155 4.65 -12.17 -14.52
CA PRO A 155 4.53 -11.03 -15.42
C PRO A 155 3.17 -10.34 -15.21
N THR A 156 3.18 -9.03 -15.13
CA THR A 156 1.99 -8.19 -15.04
C THR A 156 1.86 -7.31 -16.26
N THR A 157 0.71 -6.70 -16.45
CA THR A 157 0.51 -5.66 -17.44
C THR A 157 1.14 -4.34 -17.00
N CYS A 158 1.48 -3.48 -17.94
CA CYS A 158 1.90 -2.11 -17.68
C CYS A 158 0.70 -1.15 -17.88
N PHE A 159 0.85 0.10 -17.43
CA PHE A 159 -0.21 1.12 -17.53
C PHE A 159 -0.73 1.35 -18.95
N ALA A 160 0.05 1.04 -19.98
CA ALA A 160 -0.36 1.17 -21.39
C ALA A 160 -1.29 0.03 -21.85
N GLU A 161 -1.32 -1.07 -21.10
CA GLU A 161 -2.11 -2.27 -21.38
C GLU A 161 -3.38 -2.35 -20.52
N GLU A 162 -3.53 -1.46 -19.55
CA GLU A 162 -4.63 -1.43 -18.59
C GLU A 162 -5.62 -0.31 -18.90
N ASP A 163 -6.90 -0.56 -18.64
CA ASP A 163 -7.92 0.48 -18.61
C ASP A 163 -7.99 1.08 -17.21
N GLY A 164 -7.93 2.39 -17.11
CA GLY A 164 -7.92 3.01 -15.82
C GLY A 164 -7.78 4.53 -15.86
N ALA A 165 -7.69 5.12 -14.69
CA ALA A 165 -7.45 6.54 -14.54
C ALA A 165 -6.34 6.79 -13.52
N VAL A 166 -5.36 7.59 -13.90
CA VAL A 166 -4.31 8.06 -13.01
C VAL A 166 -4.68 9.45 -12.51
N VAL A 167 -4.61 9.63 -11.20
CA VAL A 167 -4.82 10.92 -10.56
C VAL A 167 -3.47 11.42 -10.06
N SER A 168 -3.00 12.53 -10.59
CA SER A 168 -1.82 13.19 -10.07
C SER A 168 -2.13 13.93 -8.77
N SER A 169 -1.12 14.17 -7.94
CA SER A 169 -1.25 14.99 -6.73
C SER A 169 -1.67 16.44 -7.02
N SER A 170 -1.52 16.91 -8.27
CA SER A 170 -2.00 18.19 -8.75
C SER A 170 -3.46 18.21 -9.23
N ARG A 171 -4.21 17.13 -9.01
CA ARG A 171 -5.65 16.97 -9.27
C ARG A 171 -6.05 16.76 -10.73
N GLU A 172 -5.14 16.49 -11.63
CA GLU A 172 -5.50 16.06 -12.97
C GLU A 172 -5.86 14.58 -13.00
N LYS A 173 -7.03 14.28 -13.54
CA LYS A 173 -7.46 12.91 -13.83
C LYS A 173 -7.11 12.59 -15.27
N GLN A 174 -6.15 11.72 -15.47
CA GLN A 174 -5.80 11.21 -16.79
C GLN A 174 -6.36 9.81 -16.94
N ARG A 175 -7.13 9.60 -18.00
CA ARG A 175 -7.63 8.27 -18.37
C ARG A 175 -6.61 7.63 -19.31
N THR A 176 -6.15 6.44 -18.95
CA THR A 176 -5.40 5.59 -19.85
C THR A 176 -6.38 4.78 -20.68
N ILE A 177 -6.20 4.80 -22.00
CA ILE A 177 -6.94 3.93 -22.92
C ILE A 177 -5.92 2.91 -23.42
N PRO A 178 -6.10 1.61 -23.17
CA PRO A 178 -5.16 0.60 -23.64
C PRO A 178 -5.05 0.63 -25.15
N ALA A 179 -3.84 0.62 -25.65
CA ALA A 179 -3.57 0.58 -27.08
C ALA A 179 -4.03 -0.74 -27.74
N LEU A 180 -4.22 -1.79 -26.93
CA LEU A 180 -4.62 -3.13 -27.34
C LEU A 180 -5.83 -3.59 -26.52
N ARG A 181 -7.01 -3.07 -26.86
CA ARG A 181 -8.25 -3.56 -26.26
C ARG A 181 -8.71 -4.83 -26.97
N ASN A 182 -8.57 -5.97 -26.33
CA ASN A 182 -9.29 -7.17 -26.74
C ASN A 182 -10.78 -6.97 -26.42
N LYS A 183 -11.62 -6.89 -27.44
CA LYS A 183 -13.06 -6.58 -27.38
C LYS A 183 -13.91 -7.52 -26.50
N ALA A 184 -13.31 -8.54 -25.90
CA ALA A 184 -14.04 -9.59 -25.17
C ALA A 184 -14.19 -9.34 -23.65
N SER A 185 -13.49 -8.36 -23.05
CA SER A 185 -13.48 -8.20 -21.58
C SER A 185 -14.23 -6.96 -21.06
N THR A 186 -14.99 -6.26 -21.89
CA THR A 186 -15.49 -4.91 -21.60
C THR A 186 -16.87 -4.82 -20.97
N ALA A 187 -17.56 -5.94 -20.74
CA ALA A 187 -18.92 -5.90 -20.21
C ALA A 187 -19.05 -6.03 -18.69
N GLU A 188 -18.01 -6.52 -17.99
CA GLU A 188 -18.13 -6.83 -16.56
C GLU A 188 -17.37 -5.88 -15.61
N SER A 189 -16.45 -5.05 -16.10
CA SER A 189 -15.64 -4.23 -15.22
C SER A 189 -16.18 -2.82 -14.95
N ASP A 190 -17.04 -2.29 -15.81
CA ASP A 190 -17.60 -0.94 -15.64
C ASP A 190 -18.71 -0.88 -14.57
N GLU A 191 -19.38 -2.02 -14.30
CA GLU A 191 -20.45 -2.08 -13.29
C GLU A 191 -19.93 -2.25 -11.84
N ALA A 192 -18.72 -2.77 -11.64
CA ALA A 192 -18.23 -3.12 -10.31
C ALA A 192 -17.57 -1.97 -9.54
N ILE A 193 -17.12 -0.90 -10.22
CA ILE A 193 -16.38 0.21 -9.58
C ILE A 193 -17.27 1.44 -9.30
N ALA A 194 -18.31 1.64 -10.08
CA ALA A 194 -19.20 2.80 -9.94
C ALA A 194 -20.00 2.84 -8.61
N PRO A 195 -20.56 1.73 -8.08
CA PRO A 195 -21.35 1.77 -6.86
C PRO A 195 -20.55 2.08 -5.60
N VAL A 196 -19.30 1.61 -5.53
CA VAL A 196 -18.47 1.75 -4.31
C VAL A 196 -18.04 3.18 -4.03
N CYS A 197 -17.82 3.98 -5.09
CA CYS A 197 -17.44 5.39 -4.92
C CYS A 197 -18.64 6.29 -4.59
N GLU A 198 -19.85 5.93 -5.06
CA GLU A 198 -21.06 6.70 -4.80
C GLU A 198 -21.60 6.48 -3.39
N GLU A 199 -21.55 5.26 -2.88
CA GLU A 199 -21.98 4.91 -1.53
C GLU A 199 -21.01 5.46 -0.44
N ALA A 200 -19.71 5.51 -0.71
CA ALA A 200 -18.72 6.09 0.20
C ALA A 200 -18.82 7.62 0.33
N ALA A 201 -19.42 8.30 -0.65
CA ALA A 201 -19.58 9.75 -0.65
C ALA A 201 -20.81 10.25 0.16
N LEU A 202 -21.69 9.35 0.58
CA LEU A 202 -23.01 9.68 1.09
C LEU A 202 -23.24 9.36 2.58
N LEU A 203 -22.19 9.25 3.39
CA LEU A 203 -22.40 9.16 4.83
C LEU A 203 -22.93 10.52 5.36
N PRO A 204 -24.15 10.56 5.92
CA PRO A 204 -24.68 11.79 6.48
C PRO A 204 -23.79 12.24 7.66
N LEU A 205 -23.53 13.54 7.74
CA LEU A 205 -22.72 14.15 8.82
C LEU A 205 -23.22 13.78 10.23
N SER A 206 -24.47 13.37 10.36
CA SER A 206 -25.07 12.91 11.62
C SER A 206 -24.56 11.57 12.13
N GLU A 207 -23.89 10.79 11.29
CA GLU A 207 -23.30 9.49 11.68
C GLU A 207 -21.84 9.60 12.12
N LEU A 208 -21.25 10.78 11.98
CA LEU A 208 -19.88 11.03 12.45
C LEU A 208 -19.88 11.16 13.98
N PRO A 209 -18.84 10.63 14.65
CA PRO A 209 -18.66 10.86 16.07
C PRO A 209 -18.59 12.36 16.34
N ALA A 210 -19.34 12.84 17.35
CA ALA A 210 -19.19 14.20 17.82
C ALA A 210 -17.75 14.39 18.34
N LEU A 211 -17.06 15.37 17.79
CA LEU A 211 -15.74 15.81 18.25
C LEU A 211 -15.88 16.65 19.52
#